data_daa435293956f6581ba937d918989948
#
_entry.id   daa435293956f6581ba937d918989948
#
_cell.length_a   1.000
_cell.length_b   1.000
_cell.length_c   1.000
_cell.angle_alpha   90.00
_cell.angle_beta   90.00
_cell.angle_gamma   90.00
#
_symmetry.space_group_name_H-M   'P 1'
#
loop_
_entity.id
_entity.type
_entity.pdbx_description
1 polymer ?
#
loop_
_entity_poly.entity_id
_entity_poly.type
_entity_poly.pdbx_seq_one_letter_code
_entity_poly.pdbx_strand_id
1 'polypeptide(L)'
;MAQINRKNTLRNLGVSEAMRRQVIQLDQVKSIDHGITVLIKYKINALLIVDSRGQSVGVVSKTDIMGAYYAGLPIESPLEHIMVTPPLFCYSGDSLEAALEQMRESGVYRLYVMDKGEGDIVGALAYPDIVGLLYQYCHQCEYSHLQGGTRSGQDDPVRRFTVREVMTASVKGIGLNETLNTVMETLSAYRFGAMLVTDAKGLPCGVISKTDLALSYRHGVDPEVEAGTVMSSPVSTCDVGLLLEEAIKKMTIADIHRLFVHKVNPDNIVGVLSLTDAARIRSGSCYACVSSRIKVNDHD
;
A
#
# COMPACT_ATOMS: atom_id res chain seq x y z
N MET A 1 -10.92 -24.16 -29.80
CA MET A 1 -9.98 -23.08 -29.38
C MET A 1 -10.81 -21.94 -28.81
N ALA A 2 -10.91 -21.85 -27.49
CA ALA A 2 -11.65 -20.76 -26.84
C ALA A 2 -10.95 -19.45 -27.15
N GLN A 3 -11.68 -18.46 -27.68
CA GLN A 3 -11.20 -17.11 -27.85
C GLN A 3 -10.76 -16.58 -26.47
N ILE A 4 -9.45 -16.45 -26.28
CA ILE A 4 -8.87 -15.81 -25.10
C ILE A 4 -9.40 -14.37 -25.09
N ASN A 5 -10.27 -14.09 -24.14
CA ASN A 5 -10.86 -12.75 -23.99
C ASN A 5 -9.73 -11.82 -23.53
N ARG A 6 -9.13 -11.08 -24.48
CA ARG A 6 -7.98 -10.18 -24.28
C ARG A 6 -8.22 -9.08 -23.22
N LYS A 7 -9.47 -8.91 -22.77
CA LYS A 7 -9.85 -7.94 -21.72
C LYS A 7 -9.33 -8.27 -20.33
N ASN A 8 -8.85 -9.49 -20.08
CA ASN A 8 -8.44 -9.94 -18.76
C ASN A 8 -6.94 -9.84 -18.49
N THR A 9 -6.19 -9.10 -19.28
CA THR A 9 -4.76 -8.85 -19.05
C THR A 9 -4.54 -7.39 -18.71
N LEU A 10 -3.66 -7.07 -17.76
CA LEU A 10 -3.36 -5.67 -17.40
C LEU A 10 -2.85 -4.83 -18.58
N ARG A 11 -2.27 -5.44 -19.61
CA ARG A 11 -1.88 -4.75 -20.86
C ARG A 11 -3.06 -4.11 -21.58
N ASN A 12 -4.25 -4.63 -21.37
CA ASN A 12 -5.49 -4.14 -22.00
C ASN A 12 -6.36 -3.32 -21.03
N LEU A 13 -5.93 -3.13 -19.78
CA LEU A 13 -6.61 -2.30 -18.80
C LEU A 13 -6.03 -0.89 -18.82
N GLY A 14 -6.91 0.08 -18.90
CA GLY A 14 -6.58 1.49 -18.75
C GLY A 14 -6.58 1.94 -17.30
N VAL A 15 -5.90 3.02 -17.01
CA VAL A 15 -5.94 3.70 -15.71
C VAL A 15 -7.37 3.99 -15.28
N SER A 16 -8.25 4.39 -16.20
CA SER A 16 -9.68 4.70 -15.96
C SER A 16 -10.48 3.53 -15.37
N GLU A 17 -10.05 2.27 -15.58
CA GLU A 17 -10.72 1.08 -15.05
C GLU A 17 -10.34 0.77 -13.60
N ALA A 18 -9.13 1.18 -13.20
CA ALA A 18 -8.59 0.93 -11.85
C ALA A 18 -8.67 2.14 -10.91
N MET A 19 -8.68 3.36 -11.45
CA MET A 19 -8.64 4.59 -10.66
C MET A 19 -9.89 4.77 -9.80
N ARG A 20 -9.72 5.39 -8.64
CA ARG A 20 -10.83 5.98 -7.88
C ARG A 20 -11.18 7.32 -8.50
N ARG A 21 -12.46 7.55 -8.79
CA ARG A 21 -12.94 8.81 -9.37
C ARG A 21 -13.01 9.94 -8.35
N GLN A 22 -13.06 9.62 -7.07
CA GLN A 22 -13.06 10.62 -6.00
C GLN A 22 -11.63 11.00 -5.66
N VAL A 23 -11.29 12.27 -5.88
CA VAL A 23 -10.02 12.88 -5.46
C VAL A 23 -10.27 13.68 -4.19
N ILE A 24 -9.53 13.34 -3.14
CA ILE A 24 -9.57 14.11 -1.89
C ILE A 24 -8.46 15.15 -1.96
N GLN A 25 -8.86 16.40 -1.87
CA GLN A 25 -7.96 17.55 -1.95
C GLN A 25 -8.19 18.51 -0.77
N LEU A 26 -7.15 19.23 -0.40
CA LEU A 26 -7.18 20.28 0.62
C LEU A 26 -6.41 21.49 0.14
N ASP A 27 -6.85 22.66 0.61
CA ASP A 27 -6.13 23.91 0.42
C ASP A 27 -4.81 23.89 1.21
N GLN A 28 -3.75 24.43 0.62
CA GLN A 28 -2.39 24.44 1.15
C GLN A 28 -2.26 25.14 2.52
N VAL A 29 -3.16 26.08 2.84
CA VAL A 29 -3.16 26.80 4.12
C VAL A 29 -3.86 26.05 5.26
N LYS A 30 -4.49 24.88 4.97
CA LYS A 30 -5.07 24.04 6.02
C LYS A 30 -3.97 23.45 6.90
N SER A 31 -4.28 23.25 8.19
CA SER A 31 -3.33 22.73 9.16
C SER A 31 -2.99 21.25 8.93
N ILE A 32 -1.84 20.82 9.44
CA ILE A 32 -1.42 19.41 9.48
C ILE A 32 -2.48 18.57 10.20
N ASP A 33 -3.06 19.05 11.33
CA ASP A 33 -4.15 18.36 12.04
C ASP A 33 -5.34 18.09 11.12
N HIS A 34 -5.75 19.09 10.33
CA HIS A 34 -6.84 18.90 9.36
C HIS A 34 -6.46 17.85 8.30
N GLY A 35 -5.23 17.90 7.81
CA GLY A 35 -4.67 16.91 6.89
C GLY A 35 -4.73 15.48 7.44
N ILE A 36 -4.28 15.29 8.70
CA ILE A 36 -4.36 13.99 9.39
C ILE A 36 -5.81 13.52 9.49
N THR A 37 -6.72 14.41 9.91
CA THR A 37 -8.14 14.10 10.05
C THR A 37 -8.72 13.55 8.73
N VAL A 38 -8.40 14.19 7.61
CA VAL A 38 -8.89 13.80 6.28
C VAL A 38 -8.24 12.48 5.83
N LEU A 39 -6.92 12.30 6.03
CA LEU A 39 -6.23 11.04 5.71
C LEU A 39 -6.84 9.83 6.44
N ILE A 40 -7.20 10.01 7.71
CA ILE A 40 -7.81 8.96 8.54
C ILE A 40 -9.27 8.72 8.12
N LYS A 41 -10.07 9.79 8.02
CA LYS A 41 -11.49 9.72 7.68
C LYS A 41 -11.76 9.00 6.35
N TYR A 42 -10.96 9.31 5.33
CA TYR A 42 -11.10 8.72 3.99
C TYR A 42 -10.23 7.49 3.76
N LYS A 43 -9.48 7.04 4.79
CA LYS A 43 -8.58 5.88 4.73
C LYS A 43 -7.61 5.92 3.55
N ILE A 44 -7.04 7.09 3.32
CA ILE A 44 -6.08 7.34 2.22
C ILE A 44 -4.68 7.59 2.77
N ASN A 45 -3.67 7.40 1.92
CA ASN A 45 -2.26 7.56 2.32
C ASN A 45 -1.66 8.90 1.88
N ALA A 46 -2.35 9.65 1.02
CA ALA A 46 -1.91 10.95 0.55
C ALA A 46 -3.09 11.81 0.10
N LEU A 47 -2.91 13.13 0.20
CA LEU A 47 -3.83 14.20 -0.18
C LEU A 47 -3.25 15.00 -1.32
N LEU A 48 -4.10 15.41 -2.26
CA LEU A 48 -3.75 16.43 -3.22
C LEU A 48 -3.88 17.80 -2.57
N ILE A 49 -2.88 18.64 -2.75
CA ILE A 49 -2.89 20.01 -2.20
C ILE A 49 -3.13 20.99 -3.34
N VAL A 50 -4.06 21.89 -3.10
CA VAL A 50 -4.43 22.94 -4.05
C VAL A 50 -4.16 24.33 -3.47
N ASP A 51 -3.93 25.29 -4.36
CA ASP A 51 -3.85 26.70 -4.01
C ASP A 51 -5.24 27.37 -3.92
N SER A 52 -5.27 28.66 -3.62
CA SER A 52 -6.51 29.46 -3.55
C SER A 52 -7.28 29.56 -4.86
N ARG A 53 -6.68 29.18 -5.99
CA ARG A 53 -7.31 29.14 -7.32
C ARG A 53 -7.80 27.73 -7.67
N GLY A 54 -7.62 26.74 -6.77
CA GLY A 54 -7.94 25.34 -7.00
C GLY A 54 -6.94 24.59 -7.87
N GLN A 55 -5.77 25.19 -8.14
CA GLN A 55 -4.72 24.51 -8.89
C GLN A 55 -3.92 23.58 -8.00
N SER A 56 -3.58 22.41 -8.52
CA SER A 56 -2.81 21.40 -7.80
C SER A 56 -1.36 21.80 -7.67
N VAL A 57 -0.91 22.05 -6.45
CA VAL A 57 0.44 22.55 -6.16
C VAL A 57 1.33 21.54 -5.47
N GLY A 58 0.78 20.52 -4.83
CA GLY A 58 1.58 19.54 -4.10
C GLY A 58 0.80 18.31 -3.64
N VAL A 59 1.49 17.45 -2.90
CA VAL A 59 0.95 16.25 -2.27
C VAL A 59 1.45 16.18 -0.83
N VAL A 60 0.57 15.87 0.11
CA VAL A 60 0.94 15.52 1.48
C VAL A 60 0.57 14.07 1.75
N SER A 61 1.54 13.27 2.14
CA SER A 61 1.37 11.87 2.50
C SER A 61 1.55 11.62 3.99
N LYS A 62 1.20 10.41 4.46
CA LYS A 62 1.52 9.98 5.84
C LYS A 62 3.02 9.99 6.13
N THR A 63 3.87 9.93 5.09
CA THR A 63 5.33 10.06 5.25
C THR A 63 5.72 11.48 5.61
N ASP A 64 5.10 12.47 4.97
CA ASP A 64 5.38 13.88 5.23
C ASP A 64 4.84 14.30 6.60
N ILE A 65 3.67 13.78 6.99
CA ILE A 65 3.12 13.91 8.35
C ILE A 65 4.09 13.34 9.41
N MET A 66 4.62 12.13 9.16
CA MET A 66 5.61 11.52 10.04
C MET A 66 6.89 12.37 10.13
N GLY A 67 7.33 12.94 9.01
CA GLY A 67 8.49 13.86 8.98
C GLY A 67 8.24 15.13 9.78
N ALA A 68 7.03 15.71 9.70
CA ALA A 68 6.62 16.85 10.49
C ALA A 68 6.62 16.55 12.00
N TYR A 69 6.10 15.38 12.38
CA TYR A 69 6.10 14.89 13.76
C TYR A 69 7.53 14.74 14.29
N TYR A 70 8.40 14.08 13.53
CA TYR A 70 9.81 13.90 13.87
C TYR A 70 10.56 15.23 14.02
N ALA A 71 10.25 16.20 13.16
CA ALA A 71 10.86 17.52 13.19
C ALA A 71 10.29 18.44 14.30
N GLY A 72 9.28 17.99 15.05
CA GLY A 72 8.63 18.77 16.10
C GLY A 72 7.88 20.01 15.57
N LEU A 73 7.39 19.98 14.33
CA LEU A 73 6.58 21.06 13.80
C LEU A 73 5.28 21.20 14.59
N PRO A 74 4.77 22.42 14.85
CA PRO A 74 3.44 22.59 15.43
C PRO A 74 2.37 21.96 14.51
N ILE A 75 1.44 21.25 15.08
CA ILE A 75 0.39 20.55 14.31
C ILE A 75 -0.56 21.52 13.59
N GLU A 76 -0.61 22.78 14.04
CA GLU A 76 -1.34 23.87 13.41
C GLU A 76 -0.65 24.43 12.17
N SER A 77 0.60 24.04 11.90
CA SER A 77 1.36 24.49 10.72
C SER A 77 0.60 24.15 9.44
N PRO A 78 0.64 25.03 8.42
CA PRO A 78 -0.06 24.79 7.16
C PRO A 78 0.59 23.66 6.37
N LEU A 79 -0.23 22.97 5.56
CA LEU A 79 0.21 21.83 4.72
C LEU A 79 1.29 22.21 3.70
N GLU A 80 1.35 23.47 3.27
CA GLU A 80 2.38 23.95 2.36
C GLU A 80 3.81 23.84 2.93
N HIS A 81 3.96 23.77 4.27
CA HIS A 81 5.28 23.60 4.89
C HIS A 81 5.83 22.17 4.76
N ILE A 82 4.95 21.21 4.47
CA ILE A 82 5.32 19.76 4.44
C ILE A 82 4.98 19.07 3.12
N MET A 83 4.31 19.77 2.18
CA MET A 83 3.93 19.18 0.90
C MET A 83 5.14 18.96 0.00
N VAL A 84 5.09 17.89 -0.79
CA VAL A 84 6.03 17.60 -1.87
C VAL A 84 5.47 18.14 -3.18
N THR A 85 6.30 18.85 -3.93
CA THR A 85 5.95 19.52 -5.21
C THR A 85 6.90 19.07 -6.31
N PRO A 86 6.46 18.98 -7.59
CA PRO A 86 5.07 19.00 -8.05
C PRO A 86 4.35 17.65 -7.82
N PRO A 87 3.00 17.60 -7.86
CA PRO A 87 2.27 16.33 -7.90
C PRO A 87 2.61 15.54 -9.15
N LEU A 88 2.58 14.20 -9.06
CA LEU A 88 2.79 13.33 -10.21
C LEU A 88 1.44 12.88 -10.79
N PHE A 89 1.34 12.95 -12.11
CA PHE A 89 0.13 12.66 -12.86
C PHE A 89 0.35 11.53 -13.87
N CYS A 90 -0.74 10.81 -14.18
CA CYS A 90 -0.90 10.00 -15.37
C CYS A 90 -2.22 10.37 -16.06
N TYR A 91 -2.50 9.82 -17.23
CA TYR A 91 -3.74 10.12 -17.94
C TYR A 91 -4.74 8.97 -17.84
N SER A 92 -6.02 9.29 -17.87
CA SER A 92 -7.12 8.30 -17.81
C SER A 92 -7.04 7.24 -18.91
N GLY A 93 -6.50 7.60 -20.07
CA GLY A 93 -6.30 6.72 -21.22
C GLY A 93 -4.96 5.97 -21.24
N ASP A 94 -4.09 6.17 -20.27
CA ASP A 94 -2.83 5.45 -20.20
C ASP A 94 -3.07 3.98 -19.83
N SER A 95 -2.13 3.10 -20.21
CA SER A 95 -2.20 1.71 -19.79
C SER A 95 -1.87 1.60 -18.29
N LEU A 96 -2.54 0.68 -17.61
CA LEU A 96 -2.29 0.41 -16.20
C LEU A 96 -0.84 -0.05 -15.96
N GLU A 97 -0.23 -0.73 -16.96
CA GLU A 97 1.17 -1.14 -16.93
C GLU A 97 2.13 0.06 -16.93
N ALA A 98 1.87 1.06 -17.78
CA ALA A 98 2.67 2.30 -17.83
C ALA A 98 2.57 3.09 -16.53
N ALA A 99 1.37 3.21 -15.97
CA ALA A 99 1.17 3.89 -14.68
C ALA A 99 1.88 3.17 -13.52
N LEU A 100 1.85 1.83 -13.49
CA LEU A 100 2.59 1.03 -12.50
C LEU A 100 4.10 1.23 -12.62
N GLU A 101 4.63 1.28 -13.84
CA GLU A 101 6.04 1.51 -14.07
C GLU A 101 6.44 2.91 -13.61
N GLN A 102 5.65 3.94 -13.93
CA GLN A 102 5.87 5.30 -13.45
C GLN A 102 5.87 5.38 -11.92
N MET A 103 4.92 4.69 -11.24
CA MET A 103 4.89 4.63 -9.78
C MET A 103 6.15 3.98 -9.21
N ARG A 104 6.64 2.91 -9.87
CA ARG A 104 7.86 2.20 -9.47
C ARG A 104 9.11 3.08 -9.63
N GLU A 105 9.30 3.68 -10.80
CA GLU A 105 10.47 4.51 -11.11
C GLU A 105 10.53 5.77 -10.26
N SER A 106 9.38 6.41 -10.03
CA SER A 106 9.27 7.60 -9.19
C SER A 106 9.27 7.29 -7.68
N GLY A 107 9.21 6.02 -7.28
CA GLY A 107 9.15 5.60 -5.88
C GLY A 107 7.89 6.05 -5.15
N VAL A 108 6.78 6.34 -5.86
CA VAL A 108 5.52 6.82 -5.29
C VAL A 108 4.47 5.71 -5.21
N TYR A 109 3.55 5.85 -4.26
CA TYR A 109 2.46 4.88 -4.03
C TYR A 109 1.14 5.31 -4.68
N ARG A 110 1.12 6.49 -5.31
CA ARG A 110 -0.08 7.07 -5.91
C ARG A 110 0.29 8.01 -7.04
N LEU A 111 -0.54 8.01 -8.09
CA LEU A 111 -0.59 9.02 -9.14
C LEU A 111 -1.97 9.68 -9.13
N TYR A 112 -2.02 10.95 -9.49
CA TYR A 112 -3.28 11.61 -9.79
C TYR A 112 -3.58 11.47 -11.28
N VAL A 113 -4.86 11.33 -11.63
CA VAL A 113 -5.28 11.02 -12.99
C VAL A 113 -5.91 12.25 -13.63
N MET A 114 -5.33 12.67 -14.74
CA MET A 114 -5.84 13.79 -15.55
C MET A 114 -6.62 13.28 -16.76
N ASP A 115 -7.58 14.07 -17.21
CA ASP A 115 -8.17 13.87 -18.52
C ASP A 115 -7.31 14.53 -19.60
N LYS A 116 -7.21 13.87 -20.80
CA LYS A 116 -6.41 14.39 -21.92
C LYS A 116 -7.00 15.65 -22.58
N GLY A 117 -8.30 15.91 -22.39
CA GLY A 117 -9.01 16.99 -23.08
C GLY A 117 -8.96 18.33 -22.35
N GLU A 118 -9.30 18.34 -21.07
CA GLU A 118 -9.53 19.57 -20.29
C GLU A 118 -8.44 19.87 -19.25
N GLY A 119 -7.55 18.89 -19.01
CA GLY A 119 -6.51 19.04 -17.98
C GLY A 119 -7.03 18.88 -16.54
N ASP A 120 -8.29 18.49 -16.40
CA ASP A 120 -8.93 18.29 -15.11
C ASP A 120 -8.45 17.00 -14.43
N ILE A 121 -8.38 17.04 -13.11
CA ILE A 121 -8.06 15.87 -12.30
C ILE A 121 -9.34 15.04 -12.09
N VAL A 122 -9.41 13.91 -12.77
CA VAL A 122 -10.59 13.03 -12.81
C VAL A 122 -10.50 11.82 -11.89
N GLY A 123 -9.35 11.62 -11.23
CA GLY A 123 -9.18 10.48 -10.35
C GLY A 123 -7.82 10.41 -9.67
N ALA A 124 -7.65 9.33 -8.92
CA ALA A 124 -6.37 8.94 -8.31
C ALA A 124 -6.19 7.42 -8.44
N LEU A 125 -4.96 7.00 -8.71
CA LEU A 125 -4.56 5.60 -8.82
C LEU A 125 -3.53 5.27 -7.76
N ALA A 126 -3.78 4.26 -6.94
CA ALA A 126 -2.86 3.77 -5.93
C ALA A 126 -2.74 2.24 -5.99
N TYR A 127 -1.68 1.67 -5.40
CA TYR A 127 -1.52 0.20 -5.37
C TYR A 127 -2.75 -0.56 -4.84
N PRO A 128 -3.45 -0.13 -3.78
CA PRO A 128 -4.66 -0.81 -3.33
C PRO A 128 -5.77 -0.87 -4.39
N ASP A 129 -5.89 0.15 -5.24
CA ASP A 129 -6.91 0.20 -6.28
C ASP A 129 -6.62 -0.84 -7.36
N ILE A 130 -5.34 -0.99 -7.73
CA ILE A 130 -4.86 -1.99 -8.68
C ILE A 130 -5.07 -3.40 -8.13
N VAL A 131 -4.71 -3.63 -6.86
CA VAL A 131 -4.92 -4.93 -6.20
C VAL A 131 -6.40 -5.26 -6.06
N GLY A 132 -7.23 -4.27 -5.73
CA GLY A 132 -8.69 -4.43 -5.68
C GLY A 132 -9.28 -4.85 -7.02
N LEU A 133 -8.84 -4.25 -8.12
CA LEU A 133 -9.23 -4.63 -9.47
C LEU A 133 -8.77 -6.06 -9.80
N LEU A 134 -7.52 -6.40 -9.50
CA LEU A 134 -6.99 -7.76 -9.67
C LEU A 134 -7.80 -8.78 -8.87
N TYR A 135 -8.13 -8.47 -7.61
CA TYR A 135 -8.95 -9.32 -6.76
C TYR A 135 -10.35 -9.54 -7.35
N GLN A 136 -10.97 -8.50 -7.91
CA GLN A 136 -12.27 -8.62 -8.57
C GLN A 136 -12.19 -9.58 -9.77
N TYR A 137 -11.17 -9.49 -10.60
CA TYR A 137 -10.95 -10.42 -11.71
C TYR A 137 -10.69 -11.84 -11.22
N CYS A 138 -9.88 -12.02 -10.18
CA CYS A 138 -9.64 -13.33 -9.58
C CYS A 138 -10.94 -13.92 -9.01
N HIS A 139 -11.79 -13.11 -8.41
CA HIS A 139 -13.08 -13.58 -7.88
C HIS A 139 -14.03 -14.06 -8.99
N GLN A 140 -13.96 -13.50 -10.17
CA GLN A 140 -14.78 -13.88 -11.34
C GLN A 140 -14.13 -15.01 -12.17
N CYS A 141 -12.90 -15.38 -11.88
CA CYS A 141 -12.15 -16.36 -12.64
C CYS A 141 -12.57 -17.78 -12.30
N GLU A 142 -12.94 -18.58 -13.30
CA GLU A 142 -13.33 -19.99 -13.13
C GLU A 142 -12.22 -20.87 -12.52
N TYR A 143 -10.97 -20.42 -12.62
CA TYR A 143 -9.78 -21.10 -12.09
C TYR A 143 -9.38 -20.61 -10.69
N SER A 144 -10.11 -19.68 -10.11
CA SER A 144 -9.79 -19.13 -8.79
C SER A 144 -10.36 -20.01 -7.67
N HIS A 145 -9.55 -20.28 -6.65
CA HIS A 145 -10.00 -20.92 -5.40
C HIS A 145 -11.05 -20.10 -4.65
N LEU A 146 -11.14 -18.80 -4.91
CA LEU A 146 -12.09 -17.90 -4.24
C LEU A 146 -13.54 -18.25 -4.54
N GLN A 147 -13.80 -19.01 -5.61
CA GLN A 147 -15.16 -19.49 -5.97
C GLN A 147 -15.50 -20.88 -5.39
N GLY A 148 -14.67 -21.43 -4.51
CA GLY A 148 -14.94 -22.76 -3.92
C GLY A 148 -14.79 -23.92 -4.90
N GLY A 149 -14.14 -23.71 -6.02
CA GLY A 149 -13.85 -24.75 -7.00
C GLY A 149 -12.80 -25.73 -6.47
N THR A 150 -13.22 -26.92 -6.10
CA THR A 150 -12.36 -28.05 -5.70
C THR A 150 -11.66 -28.69 -6.91
N ARG A 151 -10.92 -27.95 -7.68
CA ARG A 151 -10.02 -28.51 -8.70
C ARG A 151 -8.60 -28.55 -8.18
N SER A 152 -8.37 -29.35 -7.16
CA SER A 152 -7.03 -29.77 -6.74
C SER A 152 -6.73 -31.15 -7.33
N GLY A 153 -6.40 -31.17 -8.62
CA GLY A 153 -5.92 -32.37 -9.29
C GLY A 153 -4.55 -32.12 -9.90
N GLN A 154 -3.78 -33.18 -10.13
CA GLN A 154 -2.48 -33.15 -10.80
C GLN A 154 -2.50 -32.54 -12.22
N ASP A 155 -3.70 -32.25 -12.76
CA ASP A 155 -3.95 -31.69 -14.09
C ASP A 155 -4.35 -30.20 -14.07
N ASP A 156 -4.11 -29.44 -12.97
CA ASP A 156 -4.39 -28.00 -12.95
C ASP A 156 -3.28 -27.26 -13.77
N PRO A 157 -3.57 -26.79 -15.01
CA PRO A 157 -2.57 -26.12 -15.84
C PRO A 157 -2.15 -24.74 -15.30
N VAL A 158 -2.72 -24.34 -14.17
CA VAL A 158 -2.60 -22.98 -13.62
C VAL A 158 -1.65 -23.00 -12.41
N ARG A 159 -0.41 -22.53 -12.63
CA ARG A 159 0.53 -22.32 -11.53
C ARG A 159 0.07 -21.15 -10.67
N ARG A 160 -0.12 -21.37 -9.38
CA ARG A 160 -0.51 -20.36 -8.39
C ARG A 160 0.68 -20.01 -7.52
N PHE A 161 0.81 -18.71 -7.22
CA PHE A 161 1.83 -18.24 -6.30
C PHE A 161 1.38 -18.42 -4.86
N THR A 162 2.30 -18.91 -4.05
CA THR A 162 2.19 -18.87 -2.60
C THR A 162 2.75 -17.55 -2.06
N VAL A 163 2.41 -17.21 -0.83
CA VAL A 163 2.96 -16.05 -0.13
C VAL A 163 4.49 -16.11 -0.07
N ARG A 164 5.07 -17.31 0.09
CA ARG A 164 6.53 -17.53 0.11
C ARG A 164 7.24 -16.98 -1.12
N GLU A 165 6.63 -17.11 -2.29
CA GLU A 165 7.24 -16.72 -3.58
C GLU A 165 7.20 -15.21 -3.82
N VAL A 166 6.39 -14.47 -3.01
CA VAL A 166 6.10 -13.05 -3.22
C VAL A 166 6.56 -12.18 -2.05
N MET A 167 6.59 -12.74 -0.84
CA MET A 167 6.93 -12.00 0.38
C MET A 167 8.36 -11.48 0.36
N THR A 168 8.58 -10.38 1.04
CA THR A 168 9.93 -9.96 1.45
C THR A 168 10.35 -10.79 2.66
N ALA A 169 11.44 -11.57 2.51
CA ALA A 169 11.91 -12.49 3.54
C ALA A 169 12.63 -11.81 4.73
N SER A 170 13.02 -10.54 4.59
CA SER A 170 13.66 -9.79 5.66
C SER A 170 12.62 -8.96 6.41
N VAL A 171 12.40 -9.28 7.68
CA VAL A 171 11.53 -8.50 8.56
C VAL A 171 12.38 -7.67 9.51
N LYS A 172 12.23 -6.36 9.45
CA LYS A 172 12.78 -5.47 10.47
C LYS A 172 11.72 -5.28 11.55
N GLY A 173 12.09 -5.63 12.77
CA GLY A 173 11.30 -5.34 13.97
C GLY A 173 11.98 -4.25 14.81
N ILE A 174 11.22 -3.77 15.77
CA ILE A 174 11.69 -2.84 16.78
C ILE A 174 11.24 -3.36 18.15
N GLY A 175 12.05 -3.13 19.18
CA GLY A 175 11.68 -3.48 20.54
C GLY A 175 10.53 -2.62 21.06
N LEU A 176 9.66 -3.20 21.88
CA LEU A 176 8.50 -2.47 22.43
C LEU A 176 8.89 -1.25 23.28
N ASN A 177 10.12 -1.24 23.85
CA ASN A 177 10.64 -0.17 24.69
C ASN A 177 11.42 0.89 23.90
N GLU A 178 11.58 0.72 22.58
CA GLU A 178 12.18 1.75 21.72
C GLU A 178 11.25 2.94 21.58
N THR A 179 11.81 4.15 21.40
CA THR A 179 11.02 5.38 21.30
C THR A 179 10.35 5.52 19.92
N LEU A 180 9.30 6.36 19.84
CA LEU A 180 8.69 6.70 18.55
C LEU A 180 9.68 7.41 17.62
N ASN A 181 10.65 8.15 18.14
CA ASN A 181 11.74 8.72 17.34
C ASN A 181 12.52 7.62 16.61
N THR A 182 12.95 6.58 17.31
CA THR A 182 13.65 5.41 16.71
C THR A 182 12.76 4.70 15.69
N VAL A 183 11.44 4.60 15.96
CA VAL A 183 10.47 4.04 14.99
C VAL A 183 10.43 4.88 13.71
N MET A 184 10.30 6.21 13.83
CA MET A 184 10.20 7.12 12.68
C MET A 184 11.47 7.10 11.82
N GLU A 185 12.64 7.12 12.46
CA GLU A 185 13.94 6.98 11.79
C GLU A 185 14.03 5.68 11.00
N THR A 186 13.65 4.55 11.64
CA THR A 186 13.72 3.24 11.01
C THR A 186 12.74 3.11 9.85
N LEU A 187 11.49 3.57 10.02
CA LEU A 187 10.49 3.59 8.93
C LEU A 187 10.95 4.46 7.74
N SER A 188 11.65 5.56 8.03
CA SER A 188 12.20 6.44 7.00
C SER A 188 13.38 5.80 6.29
N ALA A 189 14.36 5.29 7.02
CA ALA A 189 15.59 4.69 6.48
C ALA A 189 15.30 3.51 5.56
N TYR A 190 14.36 2.64 5.93
CA TYR A 190 13.97 1.47 5.15
C TYR A 190 12.77 1.71 4.22
N ARG A 191 12.21 2.92 4.20
CA ARG A 191 11.00 3.27 3.43
C ARG A 191 9.80 2.36 3.70
N PHE A 192 9.66 1.90 4.94
CA PHE A 192 8.56 1.03 5.35
C PHE A 192 7.30 1.84 5.67
N GLY A 193 6.13 1.21 5.48
CA GLY A 193 4.84 1.78 5.90
C GLY A 193 4.41 1.34 7.29
N ALA A 194 5.00 0.25 7.83
CA ALA A 194 4.80 -0.25 9.17
C ALA A 194 5.92 -1.23 9.56
N MET A 195 6.10 -1.45 10.86
CA MET A 195 7.10 -2.34 11.45
C MET A 195 6.47 -3.29 12.45
N LEU A 196 7.09 -4.46 12.61
CA LEU A 196 6.81 -5.39 13.68
C LEU A 196 7.36 -4.85 15.00
N VAL A 197 6.57 -4.91 16.06
CA VAL A 197 7.04 -4.63 17.43
C VAL A 197 7.21 -5.96 18.16
N THR A 198 8.36 -6.14 18.81
CA THR A 198 8.72 -7.38 19.50
C THR A 198 8.98 -7.12 20.98
N ASP A 199 8.69 -8.12 21.80
CA ASP A 199 9.02 -8.11 23.22
C ASP A 199 10.53 -8.38 23.45
N ALA A 200 10.95 -8.41 24.73
CA ALA A 200 12.33 -8.67 25.13
C ALA A 200 12.84 -10.08 24.72
N LYS A 201 11.93 -11.00 24.39
CA LYS A 201 12.28 -12.35 23.88
C LYS A 201 12.31 -12.41 22.36
N GLY A 202 12.03 -11.29 21.67
CA GLY A 202 11.93 -11.22 20.22
C GLY A 202 10.61 -11.75 19.67
N LEU A 203 9.61 -12.00 20.50
CA LEU A 203 8.29 -12.45 20.06
C LEU A 203 7.44 -11.28 19.52
N PRO A 204 6.67 -11.49 18.46
CA PRO A 204 5.81 -10.46 17.88
C PRO A 204 4.67 -10.09 18.82
N CYS A 205 4.61 -8.84 19.26
CA CYS A 205 3.56 -8.36 20.17
C CYS A 205 2.66 -7.29 19.55
N GLY A 206 3.10 -6.62 18.49
CA GLY A 206 2.29 -5.61 17.82
C GLY A 206 2.88 -5.13 16.51
N VAL A 207 2.23 -4.14 15.95
CA VAL A 207 2.64 -3.44 14.72
C VAL A 207 2.51 -1.95 14.94
N ILE A 208 3.48 -1.18 14.50
CA ILE A 208 3.41 0.27 14.46
C ILE A 208 3.51 0.75 13.02
N SER A 209 2.58 1.59 12.60
CA SER A 209 2.48 2.10 11.23
C SER A 209 2.55 3.62 11.17
N LYS A 210 2.75 4.18 9.97
CA LYS A 210 2.65 5.63 9.74
C LYS A 210 1.27 6.19 10.13
N THR A 211 0.24 5.36 10.17
CA THR A 211 -1.09 5.76 10.64
C THR A 211 -1.10 5.96 12.15
N ASP A 212 -0.49 5.02 12.90
CA ASP A 212 -0.40 5.13 14.37
C ASP A 212 0.43 6.36 14.75
N LEU A 213 1.52 6.64 14.04
CA LEU A 213 2.35 7.83 14.24
C LEU A 213 1.60 9.13 13.91
N ALA A 214 0.81 9.17 12.83
CA ALA A 214 -0.02 10.32 12.51
C ALA A 214 -1.07 10.59 13.60
N LEU A 215 -1.67 9.55 14.17
CA LEU A 215 -2.59 9.65 15.28
C LEU A 215 -1.89 10.09 16.57
N SER A 216 -0.69 9.56 16.86
CA SER A 216 0.14 9.97 17.99
C SER A 216 0.47 11.46 17.92
N TYR A 217 0.90 11.94 16.75
CA TYR A 217 1.16 13.36 16.51
C TYR A 217 -0.08 14.21 16.76
N ARG A 218 -1.22 13.79 16.24
CA ARG A 218 -2.49 14.49 16.43
C ARG A 218 -2.93 14.57 17.89
N HIS A 219 -2.65 13.54 18.68
CA HIS A 219 -2.98 13.48 20.09
C HIS A 219 -1.93 14.14 21.00
N GLY A 220 -0.88 14.76 20.42
CA GLY A 220 0.18 15.40 21.18
C GLY A 220 1.03 14.43 22.00
N VAL A 221 1.14 13.16 21.53
CA VAL A 221 1.98 12.16 22.19
C VAL A 221 3.43 12.56 22.03
N ASP A 222 4.20 12.51 23.10
CA ASP A 222 5.64 12.80 23.06
C ASP A 222 6.38 11.75 22.22
N PRO A 223 7.22 12.13 21.24
CA PRO A 223 8.03 11.17 20.47
C PRO A 223 9.01 10.31 21.29
N GLU A 224 9.28 10.67 22.53
CA GLU A 224 10.12 9.88 23.44
C GLU A 224 9.39 8.74 24.14
N VAL A 225 8.05 8.60 23.97
CA VAL A 225 7.34 7.45 24.53
C VAL A 225 7.70 6.15 23.79
N GLU A 226 7.55 5.04 24.52
CA GLU A 226 7.83 3.71 24.00
C GLU A 226 6.85 3.28 22.92
N ALA A 227 7.32 2.58 21.89
CA ALA A 227 6.52 2.04 20.78
C ALA A 227 5.36 1.16 21.26
N GLY A 228 5.56 0.43 22.36
CA GLY A 228 4.55 -0.42 22.97
C GLY A 228 3.28 0.32 23.43
N THR A 229 3.37 1.64 23.69
CA THR A 229 2.21 2.43 24.15
C THR A 229 1.24 2.79 23.02
N VAL A 230 1.71 2.82 21.77
CA VAL A 230 0.91 3.26 20.61
C VAL A 230 0.75 2.18 19.53
N MET A 231 1.42 1.03 19.67
CA MET A 231 1.30 -0.06 18.71
C MET A 231 -0.12 -0.62 18.63
N SER A 232 -0.48 -1.09 17.46
CA SER A 232 -1.69 -1.87 17.23
C SER A 232 -1.40 -3.36 17.49
N SER A 233 -2.31 -4.07 18.20
CA SER A 233 -2.22 -5.52 18.44
C SER A 233 -3.61 -6.16 18.30
N PRO A 234 -3.70 -7.49 18.02
CA PRO A 234 -2.59 -8.41 17.70
C PRO A 234 -2.01 -8.20 16.29
N VAL A 235 -0.84 -8.81 16.03
CA VAL A 235 -0.21 -8.80 14.71
C VAL A 235 -1.06 -9.56 13.71
N SER A 236 -1.40 -8.94 12.59
CA SER A 236 -2.09 -9.62 11.49
C SER A 236 -1.10 -10.47 10.69
N THR A 237 -1.30 -11.79 10.73
CA THR A 237 -0.37 -12.75 10.14
C THR A 237 -1.02 -13.64 9.09
N CYS A 238 -0.21 -14.31 8.26
CA CYS A 238 -0.62 -15.42 7.41
C CYS A 238 0.48 -16.49 7.32
N ASP A 239 0.08 -17.71 6.99
CA ASP A 239 1.04 -18.80 6.77
C ASP A 239 1.84 -18.60 5.48
N VAL A 240 3.10 -18.98 5.49
CA VAL A 240 4.03 -18.89 4.36
C VAL A 240 3.60 -19.70 3.13
N GLY A 241 2.82 -20.74 3.32
CA GLY A 241 2.26 -21.59 2.26
C GLY A 241 0.90 -21.14 1.75
N LEU A 242 0.29 -20.10 2.33
CA LEU A 242 -0.99 -19.57 1.88
C LEU A 242 -0.90 -19.11 0.42
N LEU A 243 -1.96 -19.29 -0.36
CA LEU A 243 -2.02 -18.76 -1.71
C LEU A 243 -2.09 -17.23 -1.71
N LEU A 244 -1.41 -16.61 -2.67
CA LEU A 244 -1.37 -15.15 -2.78
C LEU A 244 -2.77 -14.53 -2.87
N GLU A 245 -3.69 -15.14 -3.63
CA GLU A 245 -5.06 -14.67 -3.77
C GLU A 245 -5.82 -14.66 -2.43
N GLU A 246 -5.59 -15.65 -1.57
CA GLU A 246 -6.19 -15.72 -0.23
C GLU A 246 -5.60 -14.66 0.71
N ALA A 247 -4.28 -14.41 0.61
CA ALA A 247 -3.64 -13.34 1.34
C ALA A 247 -4.16 -11.96 0.92
N ILE A 248 -4.35 -11.72 -0.39
CA ILE A 248 -4.96 -10.50 -0.92
C ILE A 248 -6.39 -10.35 -0.39
N LYS A 249 -7.20 -11.43 -0.45
CA LYS A 249 -8.55 -11.46 0.13
C LYS A 249 -8.53 -11.05 1.59
N LYS A 250 -7.62 -11.62 2.39
CA LYS A 250 -7.48 -11.30 3.82
C LYS A 250 -7.15 -9.82 4.03
N MET A 251 -6.20 -9.27 3.27
CA MET A 251 -5.85 -7.85 3.34
C MET A 251 -7.01 -6.94 2.94
N THR A 252 -7.74 -7.29 1.87
CA THR A 252 -8.86 -6.49 1.35
C THR A 252 -10.04 -6.47 2.33
N ILE A 253 -10.43 -7.64 2.87
CA ILE A 253 -11.56 -7.75 3.80
C ILE A 253 -11.26 -7.07 5.15
N ALA A 254 -10.03 -7.24 5.65
CA ALA A 254 -9.62 -6.64 6.92
C ALA A 254 -9.23 -5.15 6.79
N ASP A 255 -9.25 -4.59 5.56
CA ASP A 255 -8.81 -3.21 5.27
C ASP A 255 -7.39 -2.93 5.77
N ILE A 256 -6.49 -3.91 5.58
CA ILE A 256 -5.08 -3.80 5.96
C ILE A 256 -4.19 -3.92 4.71
N HIS A 257 -3.07 -3.21 4.73
CA HIS A 257 -2.17 -3.14 3.59
C HIS A 257 -0.98 -4.11 3.68
N ARG A 258 -0.91 -4.90 4.75
CA ARG A 258 0.23 -5.77 5.04
C ARG A 258 -0.18 -6.94 5.92
N LEU A 259 0.47 -8.09 5.69
CA LEU A 259 0.44 -9.26 6.55
C LEU A 259 1.88 -9.64 6.91
N PHE A 260 2.11 -9.96 8.17
CA PHE A 260 3.36 -10.60 8.58
C PHE A 260 3.25 -12.10 8.32
N VAL A 261 4.29 -12.65 7.72
CA VAL A 261 4.27 -14.05 7.26
C VAL A 261 4.95 -14.93 8.28
N HIS A 262 4.22 -15.90 8.79
CA HIS A 262 4.75 -16.86 9.75
C HIS A 262 5.00 -18.23 9.12
N LYS A 263 5.86 -19.03 9.76
CA LYS A 263 6.09 -20.42 9.45
C LYS A 263 5.82 -21.23 10.70
N VAL A 264 4.94 -22.23 10.59
CA VAL A 264 4.49 -23.13 11.66
C VAL A 264 3.51 -22.47 12.64
N ASN A 265 3.92 -21.38 13.30
CA ASN A 265 3.06 -20.66 14.24
C ASN A 265 3.23 -19.14 14.09
N PRO A 266 2.29 -18.32 14.56
CA PRO A 266 2.31 -16.86 14.44
C PRO A 266 3.50 -16.16 15.13
N ASP A 267 4.17 -16.84 16.07
CA ASP A 267 5.32 -16.28 16.77
C ASP A 267 6.60 -16.34 15.93
N ASN A 268 6.63 -17.23 14.93
CA ASN A 268 7.78 -17.40 14.04
C ASN A 268 7.57 -16.62 12.73
N ILE A 269 7.78 -15.31 12.79
CA ILE A 269 7.67 -14.43 11.62
C ILE A 269 8.91 -14.58 10.74
N VAL A 270 8.69 -14.93 9.47
CA VAL A 270 9.74 -15.19 8.47
C VAL A 270 9.70 -14.24 7.27
N GLY A 271 8.71 -13.36 7.20
CA GLY A 271 8.58 -12.43 6.10
C GLY A 271 7.43 -11.43 6.28
N VAL A 272 7.28 -10.56 5.31
CA VAL A 272 6.19 -9.60 5.21
C VAL A 272 5.66 -9.56 3.78
N LEU A 273 4.34 -9.52 3.62
CA LEU A 273 3.65 -9.34 2.35
C LEU A 273 2.84 -8.04 2.41
N SER A 274 3.04 -7.16 1.46
CA SER A 274 2.26 -5.93 1.31
C SER A 274 1.39 -5.95 0.05
N LEU A 275 0.39 -5.06 -0.02
CA LEU A 275 -0.38 -4.84 -1.25
C LEU A 275 0.51 -4.36 -2.41
N THR A 276 1.61 -3.67 -2.12
CA THR A 276 2.59 -3.25 -3.12
C THR A 276 3.27 -4.46 -3.76
N ASP A 277 3.68 -5.45 -2.95
CA ASP A 277 4.28 -6.69 -3.45
C ASP A 277 3.28 -7.46 -4.30
N ALA A 278 2.03 -7.58 -3.82
CA ALA A 278 0.94 -8.22 -4.55
C ALA A 278 0.63 -7.51 -5.90
N ALA A 279 0.71 -6.18 -5.96
CA ALA A 279 0.50 -5.42 -7.19
C ALA A 279 1.64 -5.60 -8.21
N ARG A 280 2.86 -5.75 -7.72
CA ARG A 280 4.06 -5.89 -8.55
C ARG A 280 4.25 -7.28 -9.10
N ILE A 281 3.85 -8.29 -8.33
CA ILE A 281 3.97 -9.69 -8.72
C ILE A 281 2.60 -10.17 -9.18
N ARG A 282 2.53 -10.49 -10.45
CA ARG A 282 1.35 -11.08 -11.06
C ARG A 282 1.57 -12.57 -11.17
N SER A 283 0.64 -13.35 -10.61
CA SER A 283 0.69 -14.79 -10.79
C SER A 283 0.54 -15.10 -12.29
N GLY A 284 1.60 -15.54 -12.94
CA GLY A 284 1.60 -15.87 -14.37
C GLY A 284 0.68 -17.02 -14.78
N SER A 285 -0.28 -17.36 -13.95
CA SER A 285 -1.08 -18.57 -14.07
C SER A 285 -2.57 -18.33 -14.34
N CYS A 286 -3.06 -17.09 -14.27
CA CYS A 286 -4.40 -16.77 -14.76
C CYS A 286 -4.35 -15.71 -15.85
N TYR A 287 -5.42 -15.59 -16.65
CA TYR A 287 -5.46 -14.67 -17.77
C TYR A 287 -5.31 -13.19 -17.38
N ALA A 288 -5.71 -12.82 -16.17
CA ALA A 288 -5.44 -11.52 -15.58
C ALA A 288 -3.95 -11.33 -15.25
N CYS A 289 -3.20 -12.42 -15.19
CA CYS A 289 -1.86 -12.50 -14.62
C CYS A 289 -0.77 -12.88 -15.65
N VAL A 290 -1.14 -13.27 -16.87
CA VAL A 290 -0.20 -13.84 -17.89
C VAL A 290 0.73 -12.80 -18.52
N SER A 291 0.53 -11.51 -18.35
CA SER A 291 1.12 -10.51 -19.23
C SER A 291 2.29 -9.71 -18.69
N SER A 292 2.78 -9.95 -17.48
CA SER A 292 3.96 -9.22 -17.02
C SER A 292 4.90 -10.06 -16.19
N ARG A 293 5.92 -10.61 -16.86
CA ARG A 293 7.18 -10.89 -16.21
C ARG A 293 7.89 -9.54 -15.99
N ILE A 294 7.54 -8.82 -14.95
CA ILE A 294 8.49 -7.88 -14.40
C ILE A 294 9.57 -8.76 -13.76
N LYS A 295 10.70 -8.89 -14.42
CA LYS A 295 11.89 -9.40 -13.76
C LYS A 295 12.20 -8.38 -12.66
N VAL A 296 11.95 -8.74 -11.40
CA VAL A 296 12.62 -8.12 -10.28
C VAL A 296 14.07 -8.55 -10.45
N ASN A 297 14.91 -7.66 -10.94
CA ASN A 297 16.34 -7.87 -10.85
C ASN A 297 16.65 -7.73 -9.34
N ASP A 298 17.00 -8.85 -8.72
CA ASP A 298 17.72 -8.88 -7.46
C ASP A 298 19.06 -8.19 -7.70
N HIS A 299 19.14 -6.91 -7.40
CA HIS A 299 20.39 -6.20 -7.23
C HIS A 299 20.30 -5.37 -5.96
N ASP A 300 21.11 -5.87 -4.99
CA ASP A 300 21.66 -5.31 -3.75
C ASP A 300 20.71 -5.00 -2.60
#